data_e4237eaa1d028f5182fded2cff32d2aa
#
_entry.id   e4237eaa1d028f5182fded2cff32d2aa
#
_cell.length_a   1.000
_cell.length_b   1.000
_cell.length_c   1.000
_cell.angle_alpha   90.00
_cell.angle_beta   90.00
_cell.angle_gamma   90.00
#
_symmetry.space_group_name_H-M   'P 1'
#
loop_
_entity.id
_entity.type
_entity.pdbx_description
1 polymer ?
#
loop_
_entity_poly.entity_id
_entity_poly.type
_entity_poly.pdbx_seq_one_letter_code
_entity_poly.pdbx_strand_id
1 'polypeptide(L)'
;MSHADVERRAWRIAHAGLGLDAVFTAFDELLRSQVRYAIASWSTHDPATGLFTSCTMSGAPKDAAAEARLFRCEFTAGEPSSYRSLIGGRGSIAILSDVTGGELDRASRFRDIFSPFGLTDELRAVPGRR
;
A
#
# COMPACT_ATOMS: atom_id res chain seq x y z
N MET A 1 2.49 3.55 -23.17
CA MET A 1 2.88 2.16 -22.85
C MET A 1 1.60 1.35 -22.74
N SER A 2 1.53 0.20 -23.41
CA SER A 2 0.35 -0.66 -23.34
C SER A 2 0.31 -1.47 -22.04
N HIS A 3 -0.86 -2.01 -21.72
CA HIS A 3 -1.03 -2.91 -20.57
C HIS A 3 -0.06 -4.10 -20.64
N ALA A 4 0.09 -4.69 -21.82
CA ALA A 4 1.01 -5.80 -22.04
C ALA A 4 2.49 -5.39 -21.82
N ASP A 5 2.87 -4.16 -22.15
CA ASP A 5 4.21 -3.66 -21.87
C ASP A 5 4.47 -3.52 -20.37
N VAL A 6 3.48 -3.03 -19.62
CA VAL A 6 3.57 -2.91 -18.16
C VAL A 6 3.72 -4.30 -17.52
N GLU A 7 2.91 -5.26 -17.96
CA GLU A 7 3.00 -6.64 -17.47
C GLU A 7 4.38 -7.25 -17.73
N ARG A 8 4.91 -7.09 -18.93
CA ARG A 8 6.25 -7.61 -19.28
C ARG A 8 7.34 -7.00 -18.41
N ARG A 9 7.26 -5.69 -18.17
CA ARG A 9 8.24 -5.00 -17.30
C ARG A 9 8.12 -5.45 -15.87
N ALA A 10 6.91 -5.58 -15.34
CA ALA A 10 6.68 -6.09 -14.00
C ALA A 10 7.24 -7.51 -13.83
N TRP A 11 7.00 -8.36 -14.81
CA TRP A 11 7.53 -9.72 -14.81
C TRP A 11 9.06 -9.76 -14.80
N ARG A 12 9.70 -8.90 -15.61
CA ARG A 12 11.17 -8.78 -15.62
C ARG A 12 11.73 -8.35 -14.28
N ILE A 13 11.09 -7.37 -13.63
CA ILE A 13 11.49 -6.91 -12.30
C ILE A 13 11.39 -8.06 -11.31
N ALA A 14 10.29 -8.79 -11.31
CA ALA A 14 10.06 -9.90 -10.40
C ALA A 14 11.07 -11.04 -10.55
N HIS A 15 11.62 -11.23 -11.75
CA HIS A 15 12.53 -12.33 -12.09
C HIS A 15 13.99 -11.90 -12.28
N ALA A 16 14.33 -10.66 -11.96
CA ALA A 16 15.68 -10.13 -12.15
C ALA A 16 16.67 -10.51 -11.04
N GLY A 17 16.23 -11.22 -10.01
CA GLY A 17 17.08 -11.59 -8.87
C GLY A 17 17.44 -10.42 -7.96
N LEU A 18 16.67 -9.35 -7.97
CA LEU A 18 16.90 -8.17 -7.15
C LEU A 18 16.55 -8.44 -5.69
N GLY A 19 17.22 -7.75 -4.76
CA GLY A 19 16.82 -7.69 -3.37
C GLY A 19 15.48 -6.96 -3.20
N LEU A 20 14.85 -7.12 -2.04
CA LEU A 20 13.49 -6.63 -1.79
C LEU A 20 13.35 -5.11 -2.01
N ASP A 21 14.26 -4.30 -1.47
CA ASP A 21 14.21 -2.85 -1.63
C ASP A 21 14.35 -2.43 -3.10
N ALA A 22 15.23 -3.10 -3.84
CA ALA A 22 15.43 -2.83 -5.27
C ALA A 22 14.19 -3.22 -6.09
N VAL A 23 13.51 -4.31 -5.74
CA VAL A 23 12.25 -4.72 -6.37
C VAL A 23 11.18 -3.66 -6.13
N PHE A 24 11.01 -3.22 -4.90
CA PHE A 24 10.01 -2.21 -4.56
C PHE A 24 10.30 -0.87 -5.26
N THR A 25 11.55 -0.45 -5.30
CA THR A 25 11.95 0.76 -6.04
C THR A 25 11.61 0.64 -7.53
N ALA A 26 11.92 -0.50 -8.14
CA ALA A 26 11.64 -0.72 -9.55
C ALA A 26 10.14 -0.78 -9.85
N PHE A 27 9.36 -1.43 -9.01
CA PHE A 27 7.88 -1.43 -9.14
C PHE A 27 7.30 -0.03 -8.94
N ASP A 28 7.82 0.74 -8.00
CA ASP A 28 7.37 2.11 -7.76
C ASP A 28 7.61 3.00 -8.98
N GLU A 29 8.79 2.92 -9.58
CA GLU A 29 9.11 3.65 -10.81
C GLU A 29 8.18 3.27 -11.95
N LEU A 30 7.94 1.97 -12.14
CA LEU A 30 7.02 1.49 -13.17
C LEU A 30 5.60 1.98 -12.93
N LEU A 31 5.09 1.89 -11.71
CA LEU A 31 3.75 2.33 -11.37
C LEU A 31 3.60 3.84 -11.54
N ARG A 32 4.57 4.63 -11.10
CA ARG A 32 4.56 6.11 -11.28
C ARG A 32 4.56 6.54 -12.73
N SER A 33 5.10 5.72 -13.62
CA SER A 33 5.04 6.01 -15.06
C SER A 33 3.62 5.88 -15.63
N GLN A 34 2.71 5.20 -14.93
CA GLN A 34 1.35 4.93 -15.38
C GLN A 34 0.28 5.64 -14.56
N VAL A 35 0.52 5.86 -13.28
CA VAL A 35 -0.46 6.41 -12.34
C VAL A 35 0.19 7.52 -11.53
N ARG A 36 -0.54 8.63 -11.34
CA ARG A 36 -0.09 9.71 -10.48
C ARG A 36 -0.49 9.42 -9.04
N TYR A 37 0.49 9.45 -8.14
CA TYR A 37 0.27 9.40 -6.70
C TYR A 37 1.38 10.16 -5.97
N ALA A 38 1.06 10.69 -4.80
CA ALA A 38 2.03 11.45 -4.00
C ALA A 38 2.97 10.51 -3.25
N ILE A 39 2.41 9.53 -2.56
CA ILE A 39 3.14 8.63 -1.66
C ILE A 39 2.73 7.19 -1.97
N ALA A 40 3.69 6.29 -1.96
CA ALA A 40 3.45 4.86 -1.98
C ALA A 40 4.14 4.19 -0.80
N SER A 41 3.51 3.15 -0.27
CA SER A 41 4.07 2.25 0.72
C SER A 41 4.10 0.84 0.15
N TRP A 42 5.25 0.22 0.18
CA TRP A 42 5.48 -1.15 -0.28
C TRP A 42 5.84 -1.99 0.92
N SER A 43 5.06 -2.98 1.23
CA SER A 43 5.24 -3.76 2.45
C SER A 43 5.07 -5.26 2.21
N THR A 44 5.72 -6.03 3.05
CA THR A 44 5.47 -7.46 3.19
C THR A 44 4.84 -7.73 4.54
N HIS A 45 4.01 -8.75 4.61
CA HIS A 45 3.26 -9.11 5.80
C HIS A 45 3.34 -10.61 6.08
N ASP A 46 3.31 -10.96 7.35
CA ASP A 46 3.05 -12.33 7.75
C ASP A 46 1.60 -12.69 7.41
N PRO A 47 1.34 -13.68 6.55
CA PRO A 47 -0.03 -13.99 6.14
C PRO A 47 -0.89 -14.57 7.27
N ALA A 48 -0.29 -15.13 8.32
CA ALA A 48 -1.02 -15.69 9.45
C ALA A 48 -1.54 -14.61 10.42
N THR A 49 -0.76 -13.55 10.62
CA THR A 49 -1.07 -12.51 11.62
C THR A 49 -1.44 -11.17 11.03
N GLY A 50 -1.06 -10.90 9.76
CA GLY A 50 -1.18 -9.59 9.13
C GLY A 50 -0.13 -8.59 9.59
N LEU A 51 0.82 -8.98 10.43
CA LEU A 51 1.87 -8.11 10.90
C LEU A 51 2.86 -7.75 9.78
N PHE A 52 3.32 -6.50 9.79
CA PHE A 52 4.34 -6.05 8.84
C PHE A 52 5.66 -6.77 9.09
N THR A 53 6.28 -7.28 8.05
CA THR A 53 7.62 -7.85 8.06
C THR A 53 8.64 -6.96 7.37
N SER A 54 8.19 -6.06 6.52
CA SER A 54 9.00 -4.97 5.96
C SER A 54 8.09 -3.85 5.46
N CYS A 55 8.63 -2.64 5.37
CA CYS A 55 7.93 -1.50 4.81
C CYS A 55 8.93 -0.53 4.19
N THR A 56 8.68 -0.16 2.94
CA THR A 56 9.45 0.85 2.21
C THR A 56 8.50 1.91 1.69
N MET A 57 8.78 3.18 1.94
CA MET A 57 7.96 4.28 1.46
C MET A 57 8.66 5.08 0.38
N SER A 58 7.90 5.60 -0.57
CA SER A 58 8.36 6.55 -1.56
C SER A 58 7.51 7.81 -1.56
N GLY A 59 8.11 8.96 -1.86
CA GLY A 59 7.42 10.24 -1.96
C GLY A 59 7.22 10.97 -0.63
N ALA A 60 7.71 10.42 0.48
CA ALA A 60 7.67 11.06 1.79
C ALA A 60 9.00 10.89 2.51
N PRO A 61 9.43 11.88 3.32
CA PRO A 61 10.59 11.71 4.17
C PRO A 61 10.30 10.65 5.25
N LYS A 62 11.34 9.97 5.70
CA LYS A 62 11.21 9.00 6.78
C LYS A 62 10.83 9.72 8.08
N ASP A 63 9.73 9.29 8.69
CA ASP A 63 9.21 9.86 9.92
C ASP A 63 8.76 8.72 10.85
N ALA A 64 9.60 8.40 11.84
CA ALA A 64 9.36 7.30 12.76
C ALA A 64 8.09 7.49 13.59
N ALA A 65 7.75 8.72 13.95
CA ALA A 65 6.53 9.01 14.72
C ALA A 65 5.27 8.77 13.88
N ALA A 66 5.29 9.17 12.61
CA ALA A 66 4.18 8.93 11.68
C ALA A 66 4.04 7.43 11.38
N GLU A 67 5.15 6.72 11.18
CA GLU A 67 5.14 5.27 10.98
C GLU A 67 4.53 4.53 12.17
N ALA A 68 4.90 4.91 13.39
CA ALA A 68 4.35 4.31 14.60
C ALA A 68 2.83 4.57 14.73
N ARG A 69 2.37 5.77 14.39
CA ARG A 69 0.94 6.09 14.38
C ARG A 69 0.20 5.30 13.31
N LEU A 70 0.75 5.18 12.12
CA LEU A 70 0.15 4.39 11.04
C LEU A 70 0.03 2.93 11.44
N PHE A 71 1.06 2.38 12.08
CA PHE A 71 1.03 1.02 12.60
C PHE A 71 -0.09 0.83 13.62
N ARG A 72 -0.28 1.77 14.55
CA ARG A 72 -1.38 1.71 15.52
C ARG A 72 -2.74 1.78 14.85
N CYS A 73 -2.90 2.65 13.86
CA CYS A 73 -4.15 2.77 13.09
C CYS A 73 -4.50 1.46 12.40
N GLU A 74 -3.51 0.76 11.87
CA GLU A 74 -3.70 -0.50 11.14
C GLU A 74 -4.37 -1.57 11.99
N PHE A 75 -4.09 -1.59 13.29
CA PHE A 75 -4.65 -2.57 14.22
C PHE A 75 -5.78 -2.01 15.10
N THR A 76 -6.28 -0.83 14.79
CA THR A 76 -7.47 -0.27 15.45
C THR A 76 -8.70 -1.10 15.08
N ALA A 77 -9.53 -1.42 16.07
CA ALA A 77 -10.76 -2.16 15.83
C ALA A 77 -11.69 -1.40 14.87
N GLY A 78 -12.18 -2.08 13.84
CA GLY A 78 -13.07 -1.49 12.84
C GLY A 78 -12.38 -0.60 11.80
N GLU A 79 -11.06 -0.61 11.71
CA GLU A 79 -10.35 0.18 10.70
C GLU A 79 -10.72 -0.29 9.29
N PRO A 80 -11.27 0.59 8.42
CA PRO A 80 -11.67 0.20 7.07
C PRO A 80 -10.49 -0.25 6.23
N SER A 81 -10.67 -1.31 5.44
CA SER A 81 -9.66 -1.86 4.50
C SER A 81 -8.27 -2.04 5.11
N SER A 82 -8.20 -2.53 6.36
CA SER A 82 -6.92 -2.90 6.96
C SER A 82 -6.25 -4.01 6.15
N TYR A 83 -4.92 -4.06 6.15
CA TYR A 83 -4.21 -5.14 5.47
C TYR A 83 -4.60 -6.51 6.00
N ARG A 84 -4.81 -6.61 7.30
CA ARG A 84 -5.28 -7.84 7.92
C ARG A 84 -6.60 -8.31 7.34
N SER A 85 -7.54 -7.41 7.05
CA SER A 85 -8.82 -7.76 6.42
C SER A 85 -8.68 -8.11 4.95
N LEU A 86 -7.67 -7.59 4.25
CA LEU A 86 -7.43 -7.84 2.83
C LEU A 86 -6.61 -9.11 2.58
N ILE A 87 -5.72 -9.46 3.52
CA ILE A 87 -4.87 -10.65 3.41
C ILE A 87 -5.73 -11.91 3.54
N GLY A 88 -5.46 -12.89 2.71
CA GLY A 88 -6.20 -14.15 2.71
C GLY A 88 -7.28 -14.25 1.64
N GLY A 89 -7.60 -13.15 0.96
CA GLY A 89 -8.46 -13.15 -0.21
C GLY A 89 -7.73 -13.65 -1.47
N ARG A 90 -8.46 -13.74 -2.58
CA ARG A 90 -7.91 -14.13 -3.89
C ARG A 90 -7.31 -12.96 -4.67
N GLY A 91 -6.83 -11.97 -3.98
CA GLY A 91 -6.45 -10.69 -4.50
C GLY A 91 -7.51 -9.67 -4.13
N SER A 92 -7.07 -8.57 -3.52
CA SER A 92 -8.00 -7.53 -3.07
C SER A 92 -7.42 -6.18 -3.41
N ILE A 93 -8.26 -5.34 -3.96
CA ILE A 93 -7.98 -3.92 -4.16
C ILE A 93 -9.07 -3.17 -3.40
N ALA A 94 -8.66 -2.22 -2.56
CA ALA A 94 -9.58 -1.39 -1.80
C ALA A 94 -9.23 0.08 -1.99
N ILE A 95 -10.22 0.87 -2.33
CA ILE A 95 -10.12 2.33 -2.40
C ILE A 95 -10.85 2.88 -1.19
N LEU A 96 -10.15 3.70 -0.38
CA LEU A 96 -10.66 4.14 0.91
C LEU A 96 -11.97 4.92 0.78
N SER A 97 -12.09 5.79 -0.21
CA SER A 97 -13.33 6.52 -0.47
C SER A 97 -14.50 5.60 -0.81
N ASP A 98 -14.25 4.47 -1.48
CA ASP A 98 -15.30 3.49 -1.78
C ASP A 98 -15.74 2.73 -0.53
N VAL A 99 -14.79 2.17 0.22
CA VAL A 99 -15.12 1.34 1.39
C VAL A 99 -15.71 2.14 2.54
N THR A 100 -15.52 3.44 2.56
CA THR A 100 -16.09 4.35 3.57
C THR A 100 -17.34 5.08 3.08
N GLY A 101 -17.76 4.86 1.85
CA GLY A 101 -18.89 5.59 1.26
C GLY A 101 -18.66 7.09 1.14
N GLY A 102 -17.41 7.50 0.95
CA GLY A 102 -17.02 8.90 0.90
C GLY A 102 -16.73 9.53 2.26
N GLU A 103 -17.01 8.83 3.36
CA GLU A 103 -16.73 9.28 4.72
C GLU A 103 -15.33 8.85 5.15
N LEU A 104 -14.30 9.45 4.55
CA LEU A 104 -12.90 9.06 4.72
C LEU A 104 -12.43 9.09 6.17
N ASP A 105 -12.95 9.99 6.98
CA ASP A 105 -12.62 10.14 8.39
C ASP A 105 -13.14 9.00 9.29
N ARG A 106 -13.89 8.06 8.74
CA ARG A 106 -14.17 6.78 9.42
C ARG A 106 -12.90 5.94 9.59
N ALA A 107 -11.89 6.16 8.76
CA ALA A 107 -10.58 5.55 8.93
C ALA A 107 -9.71 6.39 9.86
N SER A 108 -9.19 5.79 10.93
CA SER A 108 -8.30 6.50 11.86
C SER A 108 -7.02 6.99 11.18
N ARG A 109 -6.48 6.20 10.27
CA ARG A 109 -5.28 6.60 9.51
C ARG A 109 -5.53 7.81 8.61
N PHE A 110 -6.74 7.99 8.10
CA PHE A 110 -7.07 9.18 7.32
C PHE A 110 -7.13 10.42 8.20
N ARG A 111 -7.85 10.35 9.34
CA ARG A 111 -7.97 11.47 10.27
C ARG A 111 -6.62 11.90 10.83
N ASP A 112 -5.82 10.93 11.26
CA ASP A 112 -4.65 11.19 12.09
C ASP A 112 -3.37 11.38 11.27
N ILE A 113 -3.32 10.84 10.04
CA ILE A 113 -2.11 10.84 9.22
C ILE A 113 -2.36 11.45 7.84
N PHE A 114 -3.28 10.91 7.04
CA PHE A 114 -3.42 11.29 5.64
C PHE A 114 -3.93 12.72 5.49
N SER A 115 -4.99 13.07 6.18
CA SER A 115 -5.60 14.41 6.09
C SER A 115 -4.63 15.52 6.52
N PRO A 116 -3.91 15.39 7.65
CA PRO A 116 -2.90 16.38 8.03
C PRO A 116 -1.77 16.57 7.01
N PHE A 117 -1.42 15.52 6.26
CA PHE A 117 -0.41 15.60 5.19
C PHE A 117 -0.99 16.03 3.83
N GLY A 118 -2.28 16.35 3.76
CA GLY A 118 -2.92 16.77 2.52
C GLY A 118 -3.25 15.63 1.55
N LEU A 119 -3.21 14.39 2.01
CA LEU A 119 -3.59 13.23 1.21
C LEU A 119 -5.12 13.11 1.19
N THR A 120 -5.69 12.80 0.03
CA THR A 120 -7.13 12.87 -0.20
C THR A 120 -7.80 11.52 -0.36
N ASP A 121 -7.06 10.45 -0.61
CA ASP A 121 -7.59 9.10 -0.76
C ASP A 121 -6.43 8.09 -0.68
N GLU A 122 -6.77 6.81 -0.66
CA GLU A 122 -5.79 5.72 -0.62
C GLU A 122 -6.31 4.54 -1.43
N LEU A 123 -5.41 3.93 -2.19
CA LEU A 123 -5.64 2.61 -2.79
C LEU A 123 -4.71 1.61 -2.13
N ARG A 124 -5.25 0.48 -1.69
CA ARG A 124 -4.48 -0.67 -1.23
C ARG A 124 -4.68 -1.84 -2.17
N ALA A 125 -3.60 -2.54 -2.47
CA ALA A 125 -3.63 -3.74 -3.28
C ALA A 125 -2.84 -4.85 -2.58
N VAL A 126 -3.49 -5.98 -2.38
CA VAL A 126 -2.88 -7.17 -1.81
C VAL A 126 -3.00 -8.29 -2.83
N PRO A 127 -1.88 -8.90 -3.27
CA PRO A 127 -1.93 -10.02 -4.19
C PRO A 127 -2.72 -11.20 -3.60
N GLY A 128 -3.44 -11.90 -4.45
CA GLY A 128 -4.16 -13.10 -4.05
C GLY A 128 -3.22 -14.27 -3.79
N ARG A 129 -3.66 -15.19 -2.96
CA ARG A 129 -3.00 -16.47 -2.80
C ARG A 129 -3.30 -17.36 -4.02
N ARG A 130 -2.30 -18.11 -4.43
CA ARG A 130 -2.44 -19.17 -5.41
C ARG A 130 -2.76 -20.49 -4.72
#